data_d9834d12298b1c36e55ee4888db2c7b9
#
_entry.id   d9834d12298b1c36e55ee4888db2c7b9
#
_cell.length_a   1.000
_cell.length_b   1.000
_cell.length_c   1.000
_cell.angle_alpha   90.00
_cell.angle_beta   90.00
_cell.angle_gamma   90.00
#
_symmetry.space_group_name_H-M   'P 1'
#
loop_
_entity.id
_entity.type
_entity.pdbx_description
1 polymer ?
#
loop_
_entity_poly.entity_id
_entity_poly.type
_entity_poly.pdbx_seq_one_letter_code
_entity_poly.pdbx_strand_id
1 'polypeptide(L)'
;NDTPKSVLLGTWKITKKVENGEIKELYSDCDANETFVFQEKEAINESYQKGKFNPYDNKLECRSQKEVYPTYEYKKEENKLYLETEVNGKPLMISQKITLENNNTQLTIYHNYYAEKTYRVYTKQK
;
A
#
# COMPACT_ATOMS: atom_id res chain seq x y z
N ASN A 1 24.72 -6.31 -6.67
CA ASN A 1 24.64 -5.42 -5.53
C ASN A 1 23.22 -5.00 -5.23
N ASP A 2 22.62 -5.67 -4.26
CA ASP A 2 21.24 -5.35 -3.91
C ASP A 2 21.20 -4.18 -2.94
N THR A 3 20.66 -3.06 -3.39
CA THR A 3 20.35 -1.97 -2.49
C THR A 3 19.03 -2.31 -1.77
N PRO A 4 18.78 -1.73 -0.59
CA PRO A 4 17.49 -1.95 0.07
C PRO A 4 16.30 -1.66 -0.83
N LYS A 5 16.41 -0.64 -1.68
CA LYS A 5 15.34 -0.25 -2.58
C LYS A 5 15.02 -1.32 -3.62
N SER A 6 16.02 -2.08 -4.06
CA SER A 6 15.82 -3.06 -5.13
C SER A 6 14.88 -4.19 -4.73
N VAL A 7 14.78 -4.52 -3.44
CA VAL A 7 13.86 -5.58 -3.01
C VAL A 7 12.40 -5.17 -3.12
N LEU A 8 12.12 -3.85 -3.19
CA LEU A 8 10.77 -3.35 -3.34
C LEU A 8 10.36 -3.16 -4.79
N LEU A 9 11.30 -3.05 -5.72
CA LEU A 9 10.97 -2.76 -7.12
C LEU A 9 9.97 -3.76 -7.69
N GLY A 10 8.93 -3.24 -8.32
CA GLY A 10 7.91 -4.08 -8.95
C GLY A 10 6.51 -3.73 -8.48
N THR A 11 5.58 -4.60 -8.82
CA THR A 11 4.16 -4.42 -8.50
C THR A 11 3.77 -5.37 -7.36
N TRP A 12 3.10 -4.82 -6.37
CA TRP A 12 2.63 -5.55 -5.20
C TRP A 12 1.11 -5.42 -5.14
N LYS A 13 0.42 -6.55 -5.00
CA LYS A 13 -1.05 -6.55 -4.94
C LYS A 13 -1.51 -6.91 -3.54
N ILE A 14 -2.52 -6.19 -3.02
CA ILE A 14 -3.03 -6.43 -1.68
C ILE A 14 -3.63 -7.83 -1.57
N THR A 15 -3.31 -8.52 -0.48
CA THR A 15 -3.86 -9.85 -0.19
C THR A 15 -4.54 -9.91 1.16
N LYS A 16 -4.32 -8.89 2.01
CA LYS A 16 -4.94 -8.86 3.34
C LYS A 16 -5.01 -7.44 3.85
N LYS A 17 -6.09 -7.12 4.53
CA LYS A 17 -6.30 -5.82 5.15
C LYS A 17 -6.81 -6.03 6.56
N VAL A 18 -6.13 -5.41 7.53
CA VAL A 18 -6.50 -5.53 8.95
C VAL A 18 -6.67 -4.13 9.52
N GLU A 19 -7.80 -3.88 10.17
CA GLU A 19 -8.08 -2.61 10.82
C GLU A 19 -8.46 -2.86 12.28
N ASN A 20 -7.71 -2.25 13.20
CA ASN A 20 -7.92 -2.40 14.64
C ASN A 20 -7.98 -3.86 15.08
N GLY A 21 -7.13 -4.70 14.47
CA GLY A 21 -7.07 -6.11 14.79
C GLY A 21 -8.09 -6.98 14.09
N GLU A 22 -8.99 -6.39 13.30
CA GLU A 22 -10.00 -7.14 12.56
C GLU A 22 -9.62 -7.30 11.10
N ILE A 23 -9.71 -8.53 10.60
CA ILE A 23 -9.47 -8.80 9.19
C ILE A 23 -10.68 -8.30 8.41
N LYS A 24 -10.42 -7.42 7.43
CA LYS A 24 -11.47 -6.87 6.58
C LYS A 24 -11.56 -7.67 5.30
N GLU A 25 -12.78 -7.81 4.79
CA GLU A 25 -13.00 -8.50 3.53
C GLU A 25 -12.53 -7.64 2.36
N LEU A 26 -11.87 -8.29 1.40
CA LEU A 26 -11.45 -7.65 0.16
C LEU A 26 -12.39 -8.10 -0.95
N TYR A 27 -13.12 -7.16 -1.52
CA TYR A 27 -14.09 -7.46 -2.58
C TYR A 27 -13.39 -7.54 -3.93
N SER A 28 -13.58 -8.64 -4.62
CA SER A 28 -12.86 -8.92 -5.88
C SER A 28 -13.06 -7.85 -6.94
N ASP A 29 -14.20 -7.18 -6.92
CA ASP A 29 -14.50 -6.14 -7.91
C ASP A 29 -14.07 -4.76 -7.46
N CYS A 30 -13.43 -4.65 -6.32
CA CYS A 30 -13.07 -3.34 -5.77
C CYS A 30 -11.74 -3.37 -5.03
N ASP A 31 -11.77 -3.38 -3.69
CA ASP A 31 -10.57 -3.16 -2.88
C ASP A 31 -9.53 -4.27 -2.97
N ALA A 32 -9.90 -5.44 -3.46
CA ALA A 32 -8.93 -6.50 -3.73
C ALA A 32 -7.99 -6.16 -4.89
N ASN A 33 -8.28 -5.10 -5.64
CA ASN A 33 -7.44 -4.67 -6.76
C ASN A 33 -6.37 -3.65 -6.36
N GLU A 34 -6.27 -3.32 -5.09
CA GLU A 34 -5.28 -2.35 -4.63
C GLU A 34 -3.87 -2.83 -4.96
N THR A 35 -3.06 -1.93 -5.50
CA THR A 35 -1.66 -2.21 -5.81
C THR A 35 -0.76 -1.15 -5.22
N PHE A 36 0.47 -1.54 -4.99
CA PHE A 36 1.55 -0.63 -4.65
C PHE A 36 2.69 -0.94 -5.62
N VAL A 37 3.07 0.05 -6.42
CA VAL A 37 4.09 -0.13 -7.45
C VAL A 37 5.31 0.69 -7.07
N PHE A 38 6.45 0.03 -6.96
CA PHE A 38 7.72 0.71 -6.66
C PHE A 38 8.57 0.75 -7.92
N GLN A 39 8.87 1.95 -8.37
CA GLN A 39 9.74 2.19 -9.53
C GLN A 39 11.06 2.76 -9.06
N GLU A 40 11.99 3.02 -9.97
CA GLU A 40 13.32 3.50 -9.60
C GLU A 40 13.29 4.74 -8.72
N LYS A 41 12.40 5.70 -9.02
CA LYS A 41 12.35 6.96 -8.30
C LYS A 41 11.07 7.14 -7.52
N GLU A 42 9.95 6.65 -8.04
CA GLU A 42 8.66 6.93 -7.45
C GLU A 42 7.94 5.66 -7.01
N ALA A 43 6.99 5.83 -6.12
CA ALA A 43 6.10 4.77 -5.70
C ALA A 43 4.67 5.23 -5.96
N ILE A 44 3.81 4.29 -6.35
CA ILE A 44 2.42 4.59 -6.70
C ILE A 44 1.53 3.61 -5.96
N ASN A 45 0.63 4.14 -5.15
CA ASN A 45 -0.38 3.33 -4.48
C ASN A 45 -1.73 3.63 -5.11
N GLU A 46 -2.31 2.63 -5.74
CA GLU A 46 -3.66 2.75 -6.28
C GLU A 46 -4.58 1.90 -5.42
N SER A 47 -5.44 2.57 -4.66
CA SER A 47 -6.37 1.92 -3.75
C SER A 47 -7.79 2.06 -4.28
N TYR A 48 -8.65 1.19 -3.80
CA TYR A 48 -10.04 1.15 -4.23
C TYR A 48 -10.91 1.12 -3.01
N GLN A 49 -11.98 1.92 -3.04
CA GLN A 49 -12.90 2.01 -1.93
C GLN A 49 -14.30 1.65 -2.39
N LYS A 50 -14.92 0.75 -1.66
CA LYS A 50 -16.28 0.36 -1.90
C LYS A 50 -17.20 1.53 -1.56
N GLY A 51 -18.01 1.96 -2.53
CA GLY A 51 -18.96 3.02 -2.36
C GLY A 51 -20.36 2.48 -2.11
N LYS A 52 -21.35 3.24 -2.53
CA LYS A 52 -22.76 2.88 -2.32
C LYS A 52 -23.23 1.88 -3.35
N PHE A 53 -24.17 1.03 -2.93
CA PHE A 53 -24.87 0.13 -3.82
C PHE A 53 -25.83 0.95 -4.69
N ASN A 54 -25.78 0.73 -6.01
CA ASN A 54 -26.66 1.40 -6.94
C ASN A 54 -27.87 0.51 -7.21
N PRO A 55 -29.08 0.91 -6.76
CA PRO A 55 -30.27 0.06 -6.94
C PRO A 55 -30.74 -0.05 -8.38
N TYR A 56 -30.32 0.87 -9.26
CA TYR A 56 -30.79 0.87 -10.65
C TYR A 56 -30.08 -0.19 -11.50
N ASP A 57 -28.82 -0.42 -11.28
CA ASP A 57 -28.07 -1.42 -12.05
C ASP A 57 -27.60 -2.59 -11.19
N ASN A 58 -28.00 -2.60 -9.92
CA ASN A 58 -27.68 -3.68 -8.97
C ASN A 58 -26.18 -3.90 -8.81
N LYS A 59 -25.41 -2.83 -8.95
CA LYS A 59 -23.95 -2.90 -8.83
C LYS A 59 -23.46 -2.06 -7.68
N LEU A 60 -22.34 -2.51 -7.12
CA LEU A 60 -21.64 -1.79 -6.09
C LEU A 60 -20.69 -0.79 -6.76
N GLU A 61 -20.78 0.47 -6.32
CA GLU A 61 -19.86 1.49 -6.78
C GLU A 61 -18.48 1.22 -6.20
N CYS A 62 -17.46 1.30 -7.05
CA CYS A 62 -16.08 1.16 -6.62
C CYS A 62 -15.30 2.38 -7.08
N ARG A 63 -14.71 3.10 -6.15
CA ARG A 63 -13.93 4.30 -6.43
C ARG A 63 -12.46 4.02 -6.30
N SER A 64 -11.69 4.45 -7.30
CA SER A 64 -10.23 4.33 -7.22
C SER A 64 -9.63 5.64 -6.74
N GLN A 65 -8.51 5.53 -6.04
CA GLN A 65 -7.72 6.67 -5.60
C GLN A 65 -6.27 6.36 -5.84
N LYS A 66 -5.56 7.26 -6.50
CA LYS A 66 -4.17 7.06 -6.85
C LYS A 66 -3.30 8.08 -6.12
N GLU A 67 -2.32 7.57 -5.38
CA GLU A 67 -1.32 8.39 -4.69
C GLU A 67 0.02 8.16 -5.37
N VAL A 68 0.64 9.23 -5.82
CA VAL A 68 1.98 9.16 -6.40
C VAL A 68 2.95 9.80 -5.43
N TYR A 69 3.96 9.03 -5.03
CA TYR A 69 5.03 9.52 -4.17
C TYR A 69 6.26 9.74 -5.05
N PRO A 70 6.64 11.02 -5.29
CA PRO A 70 7.73 11.32 -6.23
C PRO A 70 9.06 10.67 -5.89
N THR A 71 9.32 10.49 -4.61
CA THR A 71 10.51 9.76 -4.15
C THR A 71 10.15 8.90 -2.97
N TYR A 72 10.93 7.85 -2.77
CA TYR A 72 10.78 6.99 -1.60
C TYR A 72 12.14 6.41 -1.23
N GLU A 73 12.24 5.99 0.02
CA GLU A 73 13.46 5.34 0.51
C GLU A 73 13.07 4.23 1.48
N TYR A 74 13.67 3.05 1.31
CA TYR A 74 13.49 1.95 2.24
C TYR A 74 14.75 1.85 3.11
N LYS A 75 14.59 2.06 4.41
CA LYS A 75 15.69 1.90 5.37
C LYS A 75 15.53 0.57 6.06
N LYS A 76 16.25 -0.43 5.55
CA LYS A 76 16.15 -1.81 6.01
C LYS A 76 16.49 -1.94 7.49
N GLU A 77 17.52 -1.22 7.95
CA GLU A 77 17.97 -1.28 9.34
C GLU A 77 16.93 -0.72 10.32
N GLU A 78 16.02 0.10 9.84
CA GLU A 78 14.94 0.66 10.65
C GLU A 78 13.60 -0.04 10.42
N ASN A 79 13.52 -0.89 9.39
CA ASN A 79 12.26 -1.48 8.94
C ASN A 79 11.23 -0.40 8.62
N LYS A 80 11.69 0.67 7.94
CA LYS A 80 10.83 1.80 7.61
C LYS A 80 10.90 2.15 6.13
N LEU A 81 9.73 2.50 5.60
CA LEU A 81 9.58 3.03 4.27
C LEU A 81 9.27 4.52 4.40
N TYR A 82 10.09 5.35 3.77
CA TYR A 82 9.88 6.80 3.73
C TYR A 82 9.31 7.16 2.37
N LEU A 83 8.19 7.89 2.38
CA LEU A 83 7.49 8.28 1.16
C LEU A 83 7.36 9.80 1.14
N GLU A 84 7.76 10.42 0.04
CA GLU A 84 7.56 11.85 -0.13
C GLU A 84 6.16 12.11 -0.65
N THR A 85 5.43 12.98 0.04
CA THR A 85 4.13 13.43 -0.41
C THR A 85 4.11 14.95 -0.39
N GLU A 86 2.97 15.54 -0.70
CA GLU A 86 2.83 16.99 -0.76
C GLU A 86 1.60 17.41 0.02
N VAL A 87 1.78 18.42 0.88
CA VAL A 87 0.69 18.99 1.65
C VAL A 87 0.72 20.50 1.44
N ASN A 88 -0.38 21.05 0.93
CA ASN A 88 -0.51 22.48 0.64
C ASN A 88 0.65 23.01 -0.23
N GLY A 89 1.04 22.24 -1.23
CA GLY A 89 2.11 22.62 -2.16
C GLY A 89 3.52 22.46 -1.61
N LYS A 90 3.67 21.91 -0.40
CA LYS A 90 4.99 21.72 0.21
C LYS A 90 5.30 20.24 0.36
N PRO A 91 6.54 19.83 0.08
CA PRO A 91 6.91 18.43 0.26
C PRO A 91 6.89 18.04 1.73
N LEU A 92 6.39 16.83 1.98
CA LEU A 92 6.35 16.26 3.32
C LEU A 92 6.79 14.81 3.22
N MET A 93 7.71 14.40 4.09
CA MET A 93 8.15 13.01 4.14
C MET A 93 7.37 12.29 5.22
N ILE A 94 6.70 11.20 4.84
CA ILE A 94 6.03 10.34 5.82
C ILE A 94 6.80 9.03 5.93
N SER A 95 6.71 8.38 7.08
CA SER A 95 7.36 7.10 7.28
C SER A 95 6.36 6.08 7.77
N GLN A 96 6.53 4.84 7.33
CA GLN A 96 5.69 3.73 7.75
C GLN A 96 6.57 2.54 8.06
N LYS A 97 6.22 1.83 9.14
CA LYS A 97 6.89 0.58 9.45
C LYS A 97 6.49 -0.45 8.41
N ILE A 98 7.45 -1.22 7.92
CA ILE A 98 7.18 -2.32 7.01
C ILE A 98 7.94 -3.56 7.44
N THR A 99 7.44 -4.72 7.03
CA THR A 99 8.15 -5.98 7.14
C THR A 99 8.09 -6.70 5.81
N LEU A 100 9.15 -7.46 5.52
CA LEU A 100 9.22 -8.29 4.33
C LEU A 100 9.39 -9.74 4.77
N GLU A 101 8.57 -10.62 4.23
CA GLU A 101 8.58 -12.03 4.56
C GLU A 101 8.54 -12.89 3.30
N ASN A 102 8.69 -14.20 3.47
CA ASN A 102 8.60 -15.18 2.37
C ASN A 102 9.56 -14.83 1.23
N ASN A 103 10.86 -14.68 1.58
CA ASN A 103 11.90 -14.34 0.61
C ASN A 103 11.60 -13.04 -0.13
N ASN A 104 11.16 -12.02 0.63
CA ASN A 104 10.86 -10.69 0.11
C ASN A 104 9.76 -10.70 -0.94
N THR A 105 8.79 -11.61 -0.82
CA THR A 105 7.63 -11.63 -1.71
C THR A 105 6.34 -11.19 -1.03
N GLN A 106 6.38 -11.00 0.29
CA GLN A 106 5.23 -10.53 1.06
C GLN A 106 5.63 -9.28 1.82
N LEU A 107 4.91 -8.19 1.57
CA LEU A 107 5.18 -6.88 2.17
C LEU A 107 4.02 -6.51 3.07
N THR A 108 4.32 -6.20 4.33
CA THR A 108 3.31 -5.67 5.26
C THR A 108 3.63 -4.22 5.54
N ILE A 109 2.65 -3.33 5.33
CA ILE A 109 2.78 -1.91 5.62
C ILE A 109 1.86 -1.57 6.78
N TYR A 110 2.43 -1.07 7.87
CA TYR A 110 1.70 -0.75 9.08
C TYR A 110 1.29 0.72 9.11
N HIS A 111 0.09 0.95 9.63
CA HIS A 111 -0.42 2.31 9.79
C HIS A 111 0.05 2.84 11.16
N ASN A 112 0.84 3.91 11.15
CA ASN A 112 1.57 4.37 12.33
C ASN A 112 0.72 4.73 13.54
N TYR A 113 -0.51 5.19 13.32
CA TYR A 113 -1.36 5.67 14.40
C TYR A 113 -2.02 4.58 15.24
N TYR A 114 -1.97 3.31 14.79
CA TYR A 114 -2.79 2.27 15.38
C TYR A 114 -1.98 1.12 15.98
N ALA A 115 -0.77 1.43 16.47
CA ALA A 115 0.03 0.49 17.26
C ALA A 115 0.12 -0.91 16.65
N GLU A 116 0.37 -0.99 15.35
CA GLU A 116 0.51 -2.25 14.61
C GLU A 116 -0.75 -3.08 14.52
N LYS A 117 -1.90 -2.53 14.90
CA LYS A 117 -3.19 -3.22 14.76
C LYS A 117 -3.87 -2.94 13.42
N THR A 118 -3.38 -1.96 12.67
CA THR A 118 -3.91 -1.61 11.35
C THR A 118 -2.78 -1.74 10.36
N TYR A 119 -2.94 -2.65 9.40
CA TYR A 119 -1.91 -2.89 8.40
C TYR A 119 -2.51 -3.52 7.15
N ARG A 120 -1.73 -3.49 6.08
CA ARG A 120 -2.10 -4.11 4.81
C ARG A 120 -0.96 -5.00 4.35
N VAL A 121 -1.29 -6.15 3.81
CA VAL A 121 -0.33 -7.13 3.31
C VAL A 121 -0.44 -7.19 1.80
N TYR A 122 0.71 -7.09 1.14
CA TYR A 122 0.79 -7.12 -0.32
C TYR A 122 1.69 -8.27 -0.74
N THR A 123 1.36 -8.91 -1.84
CA THR A 123 2.17 -9.98 -2.43
C THR A 123 2.76 -9.51 -3.75
N LYS A 124 4.04 -9.76 -3.92
CA LYS A 124 4.75 -9.34 -5.13
C LYS A 124 4.22 -10.09 -6.35
N GLN A 125 3.95 -9.35 -7.39
CA GLN A 125 3.46 -9.90 -8.64
C GLN A 125 4.63 -10.18 -9.58
N LYS A 126 4.47 -11.20 -10.37
CA LYS A 126 5.51 -11.58 -11.34
C LYS A 126 5.44 -10.76 -12.62
#